data_3b20e3137e2b5fd36d028924986f3ad2
#
_entry.id   3b20e3137e2b5fd36d028924986f3ad2
#
_cell.length_a   1.000
_cell.length_b   1.000
_cell.length_c   1.000
_cell.angle_alpha   90.00
_cell.angle_beta   90.00
_cell.angle_gamma   90.00
#
_symmetry.space_group_name_H-M   'P 1'
#
loop_
_entity.id
_entity.type
_entity.pdbx_description
1 polymer ?
#
loop_
_entity_poly.entity_id
_entity_poly.type
_entity_poly.pdbx_seq_one_letter_code
_entity_poly.pdbx_strand_id
1 'polypeptide(L)'
;LVGKTDLKVGDKIATLVSLSLTPLRIDEIIDIKPDIDRVEIKGKAVLFESGIYAVLPKDMSETLALAALDVAGAPAQVAKLVKPCQSVAILGSAGKSGMLCAYEAVKRVGPTGKVIGVVRNEKEKALLQRVSDKVRVVIADATKPMDVLHAVLEANDGKEVDVAINCVNVANTEMSTILPVKEFGIAYFF
;
A
#
# COMPACT_ATOMS: atom_id res chain seq x y z
N LEU A 1 -9.13 -24.91 -17.80
CA LEU A 1 -8.82 -25.33 -16.44
C LEU A 1 -8.43 -26.80 -16.44
N VAL A 2 -7.34 -27.13 -15.74
CA VAL A 2 -6.85 -28.50 -15.55
C VAL A 2 -6.54 -28.65 -14.07
N GLY A 3 -7.08 -29.68 -13.43
CA GLY A 3 -6.92 -29.91 -11.99
C GLY A 3 -8.17 -29.56 -11.18
N LYS A 4 -8.10 -29.84 -9.87
CA LYS A 4 -9.21 -29.59 -8.93
C LYS A 4 -9.18 -28.13 -8.46
N THR A 5 -10.24 -27.38 -8.76
CA THR A 5 -10.37 -25.96 -8.38
C THR A 5 -11.85 -25.56 -8.35
N ASP A 6 -12.18 -24.56 -7.55
CA ASP A 6 -13.51 -23.94 -7.51
C ASP A 6 -13.72 -22.89 -8.64
N LEU A 7 -12.66 -22.55 -9.37
CA LEU A 7 -12.72 -21.61 -10.49
C LEU A 7 -13.47 -22.20 -11.68
N LYS A 8 -14.18 -21.36 -12.40
CA LYS A 8 -14.92 -21.70 -13.62
C LYS A 8 -14.24 -21.09 -14.84
N VAL A 9 -14.44 -21.71 -16.00
CA VAL A 9 -13.97 -21.10 -17.26
C VAL A 9 -14.68 -19.76 -17.46
N GLY A 10 -13.90 -18.70 -17.70
CA GLY A 10 -14.38 -17.32 -17.81
C GLY A 10 -14.21 -16.48 -16.54
N ASP A 11 -13.85 -17.08 -15.40
CA ASP A 11 -13.49 -16.30 -14.22
C ASP A 11 -12.21 -15.53 -14.48
N LYS A 12 -12.22 -14.24 -14.11
CA LYS A 12 -11.07 -13.37 -14.13
C LYS A 12 -10.44 -13.34 -12.75
N ILE A 13 -9.15 -13.62 -12.68
CA ILE A 13 -8.41 -13.71 -11.42
C ILE A 13 -7.15 -12.84 -11.45
N ALA A 14 -6.75 -12.38 -10.29
CA ALA A 14 -5.42 -11.86 -10.03
C ALA A 14 -4.66 -12.84 -9.16
N THR A 15 -3.42 -13.16 -9.51
CA THR A 15 -2.54 -13.94 -8.64
C THR A 15 -1.65 -13.02 -7.84
N LEU A 16 -1.37 -13.36 -6.59
CA LEU A 16 -0.41 -12.67 -5.72
C LEU A 16 0.93 -13.41 -5.67
N VAL A 17 1.09 -14.41 -6.54
CA VAL A 17 2.31 -15.21 -6.63
C VAL A 17 3.27 -14.52 -7.60
N SER A 18 4.54 -14.41 -7.22
CA SER A 18 5.61 -13.88 -8.07
C SER A 18 5.69 -14.65 -9.42
N LEU A 19 6.02 -13.95 -10.50
CA LEU A 19 6.24 -14.57 -11.81
C LEU A 19 7.30 -15.67 -11.79
N SER A 20 8.31 -15.57 -10.91
CA SER A 20 9.33 -16.61 -10.71
C SER A 20 8.76 -17.91 -10.12
N LEU A 21 7.57 -17.85 -9.52
CA LEU A 21 6.88 -19.01 -8.94
C LEU A 21 5.61 -19.40 -9.73
N THR A 22 5.36 -18.75 -10.86
CA THR A 22 4.22 -19.04 -11.73
C THR A 22 4.75 -19.46 -13.11
N PRO A 23 4.94 -20.77 -13.40
CA PRO A 23 5.37 -21.20 -14.71
C PRO A 23 4.40 -20.71 -15.78
N LEU A 24 4.92 -20.01 -16.78
CA LEU A 24 4.16 -19.34 -17.82
C LEU A 24 4.65 -19.79 -19.19
N ARG A 25 3.72 -20.26 -20.04
CA ARG A 25 3.97 -20.47 -21.47
C ARG A 25 3.21 -19.42 -22.25
N ILE A 26 3.94 -18.59 -22.99
CA ILE A 26 3.37 -17.59 -23.89
C ILE A 26 3.23 -18.25 -25.26
N ASP A 27 1.99 -18.34 -25.75
CA ASP A 27 1.68 -18.84 -27.08
C ASP A 27 1.66 -17.68 -28.11
N GLU A 28 1.23 -16.47 -27.68
CA GLU A 28 1.11 -15.27 -28.52
C GLU A 28 1.18 -14.01 -27.65
N ILE A 29 1.88 -12.98 -28.13
CA ILE A 29 1.84 -11.62 -27.55
C ILE A 29 0.82 -10.82 -28.37
N ILE A 30 -0.28 -10.40 -27.71
CA ILE A 30 -1.39 -9.69 -28.35
C ILE A 30 -1.10 -8.20 -28.41
N ASP A 31 -0.65 -7.60 -27.29
CA ASP A 31 -0.40 -6.16 -27.19
C ASP A 31 0.65 -5.86 -26.12
N ILE A 32 1.44 -4.81 -26.36
CA ILE A 32 2.48 -4.32 -25.43
C ILE A 32 2.21 -2.83 -25.17
N LYS A 33 1.95 -2.47 -23.91
CA LYS A 33 1.68 -1.12 -23.44
C LYS A 33 2.73 -0.65 -22.45
N PRO A 34 3.89 -0.15 -22.91
CA PRO A 34 5.00 0.22 -22.04
C PRO A 34 4.64 1.34 -21.06
N ASP A 35 3.77 2.26 -21.46
CA ASP A 35 3.38 3.43 -20.63
C ASP A 35 2.66 3.05 -19.33
N ILE A 36 2.14 1.83 -19.26
CA ILE A 36 1.40 1.30 -18.10
C ILE A 36 1.93 -0.07 -17.64
N ASP A 37 3.14 -0.44 -18.07
CA ASP A 37 3.80 -1.70 -17.72
C ASP A 37 2.91 -2.94 -17.95
N ARG A 38 2.17 -2.97 -19.09
CA ARG A 38 1.21 -4.02 -19.41
C ARG A 38 1.57 -4.76 -20.70
N VAL A 39 1.54 -6.08 -20.62
CA VAL A 39 1.63 -6.97 -21.79
C VAL A 39 0.40 -7.88 -21.80
N GLU A 40 -0.32 -7.89 -22.93
CA GLU A 40 -1.44 -8.78 -23.13
C GLU A 40 -0.96 -10.02 -23.93
N ILE A 41 -1.22 -11.18 -23.39
CA ILE A 41 -0.78 -12.44 -23.97
C ILE A 41 -1.91 -13.46 -24.09
N LYS A 42 -1.74 -14.41 -25.01
CA LYS A 42 -2.44 -15.68 -24.99
C LYS A 42 -1.45 -16.76 -24.54
N GLY A 43 -1.83 -17.54 -23.55
CA GLY A 43 -0.89 -18.49 -22.97
C GLY A 43 -1.51 -19.37 -21.89
N LYS A 44 -0.64 -20.07 -21.20
CA LYS A 44 -1.01 -20.97 -20.10
C LYS A 44 -0.13 -20.68 -18.90
N ALA A 45 -0.73 -20.52 -17.74
CA ALA A 45 -0.02 -20.36 -16.48
C ALA A 45 -0.36 -21.53 -15.54
N VAL A 46 0.61 -21.97 -14.75
CA VAL A 46 0.40 -22.97 -13.71
C VAL A 46 0.21 -22.24 -12.37
N LEU A 47 -1.00 -22.27 -11.87
CA LEU A 47 -1.30 -21.82 -10.50
C LEU A 47 -1.30 -23.04 -9.61
N PHE A 48 -0.33 -23.12 -8.70
CA PHE A 48 -0.24 -24.22 -7.72
C PHE A 48 -1.35 -24.10 -6.69
N GLU A 49 -1.71 -25.23 -6.05
CA GLU A 49 -2.75 -25.26 -4.98
C GLU A 49 -2.46 -24.28 -3.83
N SER A 50 -1.18 -24.09 -3.51
CA SER A 50 -0.72 -23.11 -2.51
C SER A 50 -0.69 -21.67 -3.02
N GLY A 51 -0.91 -21.44 -4.31
CA GLY A 51 -0.87 -20.11 -4.93
C GLY A 51 -2.07 -19.27 -4.54
N ILE A 52 -1.82 -18.11 -3.94
CA ILE A 52 -2.89 -17.18 -3.55
C ILE A 52 -3.42 -16.49 -4.81
N TYR A 53 -4.72 -16.44 -4.96
CA TYR A 53 -5.41 -15.70 -6.00
C TYR A 53 -6.68 -15.03 -5.48
N ALA A 54 -7.13 -14.01 -6.19
CA ALA A 54 -8.43 -13.39 -5.96
C ALA A 54 -9.24 -13.39 -7.27
N VAL A 55 -10.53 -13.67 -7.17
CA VAL A 55 -11.46 -13.47 -8.28
C VAL A 55 -11.75 -11.97 -8.38
N LEU A 56 -11.59 -11.40 -9.58
CA LEU A 56 -11.79 -9.96 -9.78
C LEU A 56 -13.27 -9.58 -9.57
N PRO A 57 -13.54 -8.48 -8.86
CA PRO A 57 -14.90 -7.99 -8.67
C PRO A 57 -15.50 -7.55 -10.01
N LYS A 58 -16.80 -7.75 -10.18
CA LYS A 58 -17.51 -7.42 -11.43
C LYS A 58 -17.96 -5.96 -11.52
N ASP A 59 -17.97 -5.26 -10.39
CA ASP A 59 -18.41 -3.87 -10.21
C ASP A 59 -17.26 -2.87 -10.27
N MET A 60 -16.06 -3.34 -10.59
CA MET A 60 -14.84 -2.53 -10.67
C MET A 60 -14.11 -2.82 -12.00
N SER A 61 -13.45 -1.81 -12.58
CA SER A 61 -12.60 -2.05 -13.75
C SER A 61 -11.44 -2.96 -13.40
N GLU A 62 -11.05 -3.85 -14.33
CA GLU A 62 -9.94 -4.79 -14.13
C GLU A 62 -8.64 -4.09 -13.75
N THR A 63 -8.32 -2.99 -14.42
CA THR A 63 -7.11 -2.19 -14.14
C THR A 63 -7.10 -1.67 -12.71
N LEU A 64 -8.24 -1.17 -12.23
CA LEU A 64 -8.35 -0.67 -10.86
C LEU A 64 -8.29 -1.82 -9.84
N ALA A 65 -8.98 -2.92 -10.13
CA ALA A 65 -8.95 -4.10 -9.27
C ALA A 65 -7.54 -4.68 -9.13
N LEU A 66 -6.80 -4.81 -10.23
CA LEU A 66 -5.41 -5.28 -10.23
C LEU A 66 -4.50 -4.32 -9.46
N ALA A 67 -4.63 -3.00 -9.69
CA ALA A 67 -3.83 -2.00 -8.99
C ALA A 67 -4.07 -1.99 -7.47
N ALA A 68 -5.30 -2.22 -7.03
CA ALA A 68 -5.64 -2.31 -5.62
C ALA A 68 -5.16 -3.63 -4.99
N LEU A 69 -5.35 -4.75 -5.67
CA LEU A 69 -4.98 -6.08 -5.17
C LEU A 69 -3.46 -6.25 -5.06
N ASP A 70 -2.69 -5.63 -5.95
CA ASP A 70 -1.23 -5.62 -5.92
C ASP A 70 -0.67 -5.14 -4.58
N VAL A 71 -1.33 -4.18 -3.95
CA VAL A 71 -0.88 -3.56 -2.69
C VAL A 71 -1.82 -3.83 -1.50
N ALA A 72 -2.80 -4.70 -1.65
CA ALA A 72 -3.84 -4.95 -0.62
C ALA A 72 -3.28 -5.55 0.68
N GLY A 73 -2.09 -6.14 0.66
CA GLY A 73 -1.38 -6.59 1.86
C GLY A 73 -1.04 -5.45 2.81
N ALA A 74 -0.72 -4.28 2.29
CA ALA A 74 -0.33 -3.12 3.08
C ALA A 74 -1.47 -2.62 4.02
N PRO A 75 -2.66 -2.27 3.54
CA PRO A 75 -3.77 -1.90 4.42
C PRO A 75 -4.23 -3.05 5.33
N ALA A 76 -4.09 -4.32 4.92
CA ALA A 76 -4.39 -5.45 5.78
C ALA A 76 -3.47 -5.53 7.01
N GLN A 77 -2.18 -5.20 6.86
CA GLN A 77 -1.27 -5.10 8.00
C GLN A 77 -1.61 -3.89 8.88
N VAL A 78 -1.94 -2.74 8.30
CA VAL A 78 -2.42 -1.57 9.06
C VAL A 78 -3.61 -1.94 9.93
N ALA A 79 -4.57 -2.70 9.39
CA ALA A 79 -5.74 -3.17 10.13
C ALA A 79 -5.40 -4.04 11.35
N LYS A 80 -4.29 -4.76 11.33
CA LYS A 80 -3.80 -5.58 12.45
C LYS A 80 -3.01 -4.77 13.48
N LEU A 81 -2.19 -3.82 13.01
CA LEU A 81 -1.22 -3.11 13.83
C LEU A 81 -1.86 -1.92 14.56
N VAL A 82 -2.73 -1.17 13.86
CA VAL A 82 -3.28 0.10 14.37
C VAL A 82 -4.48 -0.16 15.28
N LYS A 83 -4.45 0.48 16.45
CA LYS A 83 -5.48 0.40 17.48
C LYS A 83 -6.27 1.72 17.58
N PRO A 84 -7.49 1.71 18.15
CA PRO A 84 -8.24 2.93 18.45
C PRO A 84 -7.45 3.92 19.30
N CYS A 85 -7.62 5.19 19.04
CA CYS A 85 -7.02 6.33 19.74
C CYS A 85 -5.50 6.49 19.52
N GLN A 86 -4.86 5.66 18.70
CA GLN A 86 -3.44 5.79 18.39
C GLN A 86 -3.15 6.93 17.42
N SER A 87 -1.89 7.39 17.43
CA SER A 87 -1.29 8.25 16.41
C SER A 87 -0.45 7.43 15.46
N VAL A 88 -0.62 7.66 14.15
CA VAL A 88 0.01 6.88 13.08
C VAL A 88 0.68 7.83 12.08
N ALA A 89 1.96 7.65 11.82
CA ALA A 89 2.67 8.31 10.73
C ALA A 89 2.85 7.35 9.54
N ILE A 90 2.62 7.82 8.32
CA ILE A 90 2.77 7.01 7.11
C ILE A 90 3.67 7.76 6.12
N LEU A 91 4.85 7.22 5.85
CA LEU A 91 5.79 7.75 4.86
C LEU A 91 5.39 7.26 3.47
N GLY A 92 5.47 8.16 2.47
CA GLY A 92 5.04 7.83 1.11
C GLY A 92 3.52 7.68 0.97
N SER A 93 2.78 8.40 1.79
CA SER A 93 1.32 8.27 1.93
C SER A 93 0.51 8.67 0.70
N ALA A 94 1.12 9.31 -0.32
CA ALA A 94 0.47 9.60 -1.61
C ALA A 94 0.68 8.50 -2.68
N GLY A 95 1.47 7.48 -2.40
CA GLY A 95 1.61 6.29 -3.27
C GLY A 95 0.42 5.34 -3.15
N LYS A 96 0.35 4.32 -4.02
CA LYS A 96 -0.73 3.29 -4.00
C LYS A 96 -0.91 2.68 -2.61
N SER A 97 0.16 2.10 -2.06
CA SER A 97 0.15 1.50 -0.71
C SER A 97 -0.17 2.53 0.36
N GLY A 98 0.49 3.69 0.30
CA GLY A 98 0.35 4.75 1.30
C GLY A 98 -1.07 5.30 1.42
N MET A 99 -1.76 5.53 0.29
CA MET A 99 -3.16 6.00 0.30
C MET A 99 -4.11 4.97 0.91
N LEU A 100 -3.95 3.69 0.58
CA LEU A 100 -4.77 2.62 1.17
C LEU A 100 -4.46 2.45 2.66
N CYS A 101 -3.19 2.54 3.06
CA CYS A 101 -2.78 2.53 4.46
C CYS A 101 -3.37 3.71 5.24
N ALA A 102 -3.34 4.92 4.67
CA ALA A 102 -3.90 6.11 5.29
C ALA A 102 -5.42 6.00 5.48
N TYR A 103 -6.14 5.53 4.46
CA TYR A 103 -7.58 5.27 4.54
C TYR A 103 -7.92 4.25 5.64
N GLU A 104 -7.20 3.13 5.67
CA GLU A 104 -7.43 2.09 6.68
C GLU A 104 -7.04 2.58 8.08
N ALA A 105 -5.93 3.32 8.24
CA ALA A 105 -5.50 3.90 9.50
C ALA A 105 -6.57 4.84 10.08
N VAL A 106 -7.16 5.72 9.25
CA VAL A 106 -8.25 6.61 9.69
C VAL A 106 -9.43 5.83 10.25
N LYS A 107 -9.80 4.72 9.63
CA LYS A 107 -10.87 3.84 10.14
C LYS A 107 -10.50 3.21 11.49
N ARG A 108 -9.25 2.79 11.67
CA ARG A 108 -8.80 2.07 12.88
C ARG A 108 -8.61 2.98 14.08
N VAL A 109 -7.99 4.14 13.89
CA VAL A 109 -7.74 5.06 15.01
C VAL A 109 -9.01 5.69 15.57
N GLY A 110 -10.09 5.77 14.77
CA GLY A 110 -11.36 6.36 15.17
C GLY A 110 -11.27 7.89 15.35
N PRO A 111 -12.27 8.49 16.04
CA PRO A 111 -12.42 9.95 16.10
C PRO A 111 -11.36 10.67 16.95
N THR A 112 -10.74 9.99 17.88
CA THR A 112 -9.74 10.57 18.81
C THR A 112 -8.30 10.27 18.43
N GLY A 113 -8.08 9.32 17.50
CA GLY A 113 -6.76 9.02 16.98
C GLY A 113 -6.32 10.01 15.91
N LYS A 114 -5.07 9.92 15.51
CA LYS A 114 -4.45 10.81 14.53
C LYS A 114 -3.77 10.03 13.44
N VAL A 115 -3.93 10.46 12.19
CA VAL A 115 -3.18 9.93 11.05
C VAL A 115 -2.42 11.07 10.39
N ILE A 116 -1.10 10.88 10.26
CA ILE A 116 -0.17 11.85 9.68
C ILE A 116 0.39 11.24 8.41
N GLY A 117 0.15 11.89 7.29
CA GLY A 117 0.67 11.48 5.99
C GLY A 117 1.89 12.30 5.60
N VAL A 118 3.05 11.65 5.46
CA VAL A 118 4.27 12.29 4.98
C VAL A 118 4.36 12.15 3.47
N VAL A 119 4.46 13.29 2.78
CA VAL A 119 4.53 13.41 1.31
C VAL A 119 5.68 14.31 0.90
N ARG A 120 6.06 14.29 -0.38
CA ARG A 120 7.25 15.02 -0.88
C ARG A 120 6.97 16.47 -1.31
N ASN A 121 5.72 16.76 -1.71
CA ASN A 121 5.38 18.04 -2.33
C ASN A 121 3.88 18.36 -2.25
N GLU A 122 3.50 19.57 -2.63
CA GLU A 122 2.12 20.05 -2.61
C GLU A 122 1.18 19.26 -3.56
N LYS A 123 1.68 18.73 -4.68
CA LYS A 123 0.87 17.89 -5.58
C LYS A 123 0.45 16.59 -4.89
N GLU A 124 1.38 15.94 -4.21
CA GLU A 124 1.11 14.73 -3.42
C GLU A 124 0.20 15.02 -2.23
N LYS A 125 0.39 16.16 -1.58
CA LYS A 125 -0.50 16.63 -0.49
C LYS A 125 -1.94 16.79 -0.97
N ALA A 126 -2.16 17.48 -2.07
CA ALA A 126 -3.48 17.64 -2.66
C ALA A 126 -4.12 16.29 -3.05
N LEU A 127 -3.31 15.33 -3.53
CA LEU A 127 -3.77 13.99 -3.86
C LEU A 127 -4.24 13.23 -2.61
N LEU A 128 -3.46 13.24 -1.54
CA LEU A 128 -3.79 12.55 -0.30
C LEU A 128 -5.00 13.16 0.42
N GLN A 129 -5.16 14.48 0.38
CA GLN A 129 -6.32 15.18 0.94
C GLN A 129 -7.65 14.76 0.29
N ARG A 130 -7.62 14.26 -0.95
CA ARG A 130 -8.80 13.68 -1.61
C ARG A 130 -9.22 12.33 -1.04
N VAL A 131 -8.30 11.63 -0.36
CA VAL A 131 -8.58 10.33 0.27
C VAL A 131 -9.34 10.52 1.58
N SER A 132 -8.92 11.48 2.41
CA SER A 132 -9.60 11.82 3.65
C SER A 132 -9.15 13.18 4.19
N ASP A 133 -10.09 13.98 4.65
CA ASP A 133 -9.88 15.24 5.37
C ASP A 133 -9.33 15.02 6.81
N LYS A 134 -9.39 13.79 7.29
CA LYS A 134 -8.90 13.40 8.63
C LYS A 134 -7.39 13.10 8.66
N VAL A 135 -6.73 13.08 7.51
CA VAL A 135 -5.28 12.89 7.45
C VAL A 135 -4.58 14.26 7.57
N ARG A 136 -3.75 14.42 8.57
CA ARG A 136 -2.84 15.57 8.69
C ARG A 136 -1.68 15.37 7.73
N VAL A 137 -1.60 16.15 6.67
CA VAL A 137 -0.56 15.97 5.65
C VAL A 137 0.59 16.93 5.88
N VAL A 138 1.79 16.37 6.01
CA VAL A 138 3.06 17.10 6.14
C VAL A 138 3.97 16.83 4.94
N ILE A 139 4.74 17.85 4.57
CA ILE A 139 5.70 17.75 3.47
C ILE A 139 7.09 17.58 4.07
N ALA A 140 7.74 16.45 3.78
CA ALA A 140 9.12 16.19 4.18
C ALA A 140 9.79 15.20 3.21
N ASP A 141 11.10 15.31 3.09
CA ASP A 141 11.92 14.36 2.33
C ASP A 141 12.20 13.12 3.22
N ALA A 142 11.67 11.97 2.83
CA ALA A 142 11.83 10.73 3.58
C ALA A 142 13.30 10.27 3.69
N THR A 143 14.22 10.80 2.91
CA THR A 143 15.67 10.53 3.03
C THR A 143 16.36 11.40 4.09
N LYS A 144 15.62 12.34 4.70
CA LYS A 144 16.11 13.26 5.74
C LYS A 144 15.42 12.98 7.08
N PRO A 145 15.97 12.10 7.92
CA PRO A 145 15.31 11.63 9.13
C PRO A 145 14.90 12.73 10.10
N MET A 146 15.71 13.76 10.26
CA MET A 146 15.42 14.88 11.18
C MET A 146 14.29 15.75 10.67
N ASP A 147 14.19 15.98 9.36
CA ASP A 147 13.10 16.76 8.77
C ASP A 147 11.77 16.03 8.96
N VAL A 148 11.75 14.71 8.75
CA VAL A 148 10.57 13.87 9.00
C VAL A 148 10.20 13.85 10.47
N LEU A 149 11.17 13.68 11.37
CA LEU A 149 10.93 13.71 12.83
C LEU A 149 10.24 15.02 13.24
N HIS A 150 10.81 16.16 12.87
CA HIS A 150 10.27 17.47 13.24
C HIS A 150 8.86 17.67 12.67
N ALA A 151 8.64 17.34 11.39
CA ALA A 151 7.33 17.47 10.75
C ALA A 151 6.26 16.57 11.39
N VAL A 152 6.62 15.34 11.77
CA VAL A 152 5.71 14.42 12.44
C VAL A 152 5.41 14.85 13.86
N LEU A 153 6.42 15.29 14.63
CA LEU A 153 6.21 15.81 15.99
C LEU A 153 5.28 17.03 15.98
N GLU A 154 5.53 17.99 15.09
CA GLU A 154 4.69 19.18 14.95
C GLU A 154 3.22 18.78 14.65
N ALA A 155 3.02 17.87 13.71
CA ALA A 155 1.69 17.38 13.35
C ALA A 155 1.04 16.53 14.44
N ASN A 156 1.80 16.00 15.39
CA ASN A 156 1.32 15.19 16.52
C ASN A 156 1.36 15.96 17.87
N ASP A 157 1.25 17.27 17.83
CA ASP A 157 1.21 18.13 19.00
C ASP A 157 2.47 17.97 19.91
N GLY A 158 3.64 17.85 19.29
CA GLY A 158 4.94 17.71 19.95
C GLY A 158 5.24 16.31 20.50
N LYS A 159 4.43 15.31 20.18
CA LYS A 159 4.58 13.93 20.68
C LYS A 159 5.01 12.98 19.59
N GLU A 160 5.79 11.97 19.97
CA GLU A 160 6.07 10.81 19.13
C GLU A 160 4.79 10.02 18.81
N VAL A 161 4.81 9.25 17.71
CA VAL A 161 3.65 8.46 17.28
C VAL A 161 3.70 7.04 17.84
N ASP A 162 2.53 6.42 17.95
CA ASP A 162 2.40 5.02 18.37
C ASP A 162 2.87 4.05 17.29
N VAL A 163 2.61 4.40 16.03
CA VAL A 163 2.93 3.55 14.87
C VAL A 163 3.48 4.42 13.74
N ALA A 164 4.58 4.00 13.14
CA ALA A 164 5.06 4.55 11.87
C ALA A 164 5.12 3.46 10.80
N ILE A 165 4.70 3.79 9.58
CA ILE A 165 4.60 2.87 8.45
C ILE A 165 5.39 3.44 7.29
N ASN A 166 6.31 2.66 6.75
CA ASN A 166 7.10 3.02 5.58
C ASN A 166 6.50 2.38 4.31
N CYS A 167 5.99 3.23 3.42
CA CYS A 167 5.52 2.86 2.08
C CYS A 167 6.42 3.47 0.98
N VAL A 168 7.64 3.89 1.32
CA VAL A 168 8.59 4.52 0.39
C VAL A 168 9.52 3.47 -0.18
N ASN A 169 9.59 3.36 -1.50
CA ASN A 169 10.54 2.49 -2.19
C ASN A 169 11.83 3.26 -2.56
N VAL A 170 12.48 3.84 -1.56
CA VAL A 170 13.76 4.54 -1.69
C VAL A 170 14.66 4.14 -0.53
N ALA A 171 15.94 3.88 -0.79
CA ALA A 171 16.90 3.52 0.24
C ALA A 171 17.12 4.65 1.26
N ASN A 172 17.55 4.31 2.45
CA ASN A 172 17.88 5.23 3.56
C ASN A 172 16.66 6.00 4.13
N THR A 173 15.48 5.37 4.12
CA THR A 173 14.26 5.93 4.73
C THR A 173 13.89 5.25 6.05
N GLU A 174 14.67 4.28 6.48
CA GLU A 174 14.42 3.49 7.69
C GLU A 174 14.45 4.36 8.95
N MET A 175 15.48 5.20 9.10
CA MET A 175 15.60 6.09 10.25
C MET A 175 14.48 7.14 10.30
N SER A 176 14.01 7.60 9.14
CA SER A 176 12.85 8.50 9.05
C SER A 176 11.56 7.86 9.56
N THR A 177 11.48 6.53 9.51
CA THR A 177 10.35 5.77 10.05
C THR A 177 10.52 5.49 11.54
N ILE A 178 11.75 5.22 11.99
CA ILE A 178 12.03 4.81 13.38
C ILE A 178 12.01 6.01 14.34
N LEU A 179 12.68 7.11 13.98
CA LEU A 179 12.87 8.25 14.89
C LEU A 179 11.58 8.88 15.43
N PRO A 180 10.48 9.02 14.66
CA PRO A 180 9.26 9.60 15.19
C PRO A 180 8.44 8.64 16.06
N VAL A 181 8.85 7.37 16.22
CA VAL A 181 8.10 6.38 17.00
C VAL A 181 8.47 6.43 18.47
N LYS A 182 7.47 6.47 19.33
CA LYS A 182 7.65 6.45 20.78
C LYS A 182 8.29 5.15 21.29
N GLU A 183 8.81 5.18 22.51
CA GLU A 183 9.28 3.98 23.18
C GLU A 183 8.17 2.90 23.23
N PHE A 184 8.51 1.65 22.87
CA PHE A 184 7.59 0.51 22.70
C PHE A 184 6.51 0.72 21.61
N GLY A 185 6.67 1.71 20.73
CA GLY A 185 5.84 1.86 19.55
C GLY A 185 6.23 0.88 18.42
N ILE A 186 5.59 1.00 17.28
CA ILE A 186 5.77 0.09 16.14
C ILE A 186 6.31 0.89 14.95
N ALA A 187 7.48 0.49 14.41
CA ALA A 187 7.94 0.87 13.09
C ALA A 187 7.73 -0.31 12.13
N TYR A 188 6.97 -0.13 11.07
CA TYR A 188 6.64 -1.18 10.10
C TYR A 188 7.12 -0.80 8.69
N PHE A 189 7.73 -1.76 8.01
CA PHE A 189 8.30 -1.62 6.67
C PHE A 189 7.62 -2.60 5.70
N PHE A 190 7.26 -2.12 4.51
CA PHE A 190 6.74 -2.92 3.40
C PHE A 190 7.83 -3.28 2.40
#